data_ab6801b2bd4a5a0f984ac4b767f1fd0f
#
_entry.id   ab6801b2bd4a5a0f984ac4b767f1fd0f
#
_cell.length_a   1.000
_cell.length_b   1.000
_cell.length_c   1.000
_cell.angle_alpha   90.00
_cell.angle_beta   90.00
_cell.angle_gamma   90.00
#
_symmetry.space_group_name_H-M   'P 1'
#
loop_
_entity.id
_entity.type
_entity.pdbx_description
1 polymer ?
#
loop_
_entity_poly.entity_id
_entity_poly.type
_entity_poly.pdbx_seq_one_letter_code
_entity_poly.pdbx_strand_id
1 'polypeptide(L)'
;MEFKELRLETDRLILRWFREDDFPGYVAIATDPEAMKFIGGPQTQLEAWRAMAAHIGHWYFFGYGVFAVEEKLTGKMIGRIGFMNPPGWPGFELGWTLRRDSWGKGYATEGARRALEYAFTELNRDHVISCIAPANVNSIRVAERLGEKVEGETELLGKNVLLYGISRTEWETQKI
;
A
#
# COMPACT_ATOMS: atom_id res chain seq x y z
N MET A 1 -12.75 -0.05 19.06
CA MET A 1 -12.77 -0.84 17.80
C MET A 1 -11.53 -1.73 17.83
N GLU A 2 -11.70 -3.03 17.86
CA GLU A 2 -10.54 -3.94 17.84
C GLU A 2 -10.03 -4.10 16.40
N PHE A 3 -9.22 -3.16 15.96
CA PHE A 3 -8.60 -3.19 14.62
C PHE A 3 -7.82 -4.48 14.34
N LYS A 4 -7.38 -5.18 15.39
CA LYS A 4 -6.60 -6.42 15.28
C LYS A 4 -7.33 -7.57 14.58
N GLU A 5 -8.66 -7.51 14.52
CA GLU A 5 -9.48 -8.54 13.87
C GLU A 5 -9.82 -8.20 12.42
N LEU A 6 -9.56 -6.95 11.97
CA LEU A 6 -9.82 -6.55 10.60
C LEU A 6 -8.93 -7.33 9.62
N ARG A 7 -9.57 -8.04 8.70
CA ARG A 7 -8.94 -8.78 7.62
C ARG A 7 -9.66 -8.50 6.31
N LEU A 8 -8.90 -8.14 5.29
CA LEU A 8 -9.40 -8.06 3.93
C LEU A 8 -8.83 -9.26 3.17
N GLU A 9 -9.70 -10.09 2.64
CA GLU A 9 -9.30 -11.32 1.96
C GLU A 9 -9.53 -11.22 0.45
N THR A 10 -8.64 -11.88 -0.28
CA THR A 10 -8.72 -12.15 -1.71
C THR A 10 -8.59 -13.65 -1.95
N ASP A 11 -8.52 -14.11 -3.17
CA ASP A 11 -8.30 -15.53 -3.49
C ASP A 11 -6.98 -16.03 -2.91
N ARG A 12 -5.89 -15.21 -2.97
CA ARG A 12 -4.54 -15.64 -2.63
C ARG A 12 -3.93 -14.90 -1.43
N LEU A 13 -4.53 -13.78 -0.97
CA LEU A 13 -3.94 -12.89 0.01
C LEU A 13 -4.86 -12.66 1.21
N ILE A 14 -4.24 -12.35 2.35
CA ILE A 14 -4.87 -11.76 3.52
C ILE A 14 -4.15 -10.45 3.82
N LEU A 15 -4.87 -9.33 3.76
CA LEU A 15 -4.41 -8.04 4.24
C LEU A 15 -4.87 -7.91 5.69
N ARG A 16 -3.93 -7.83 6.62
CA ARG A 16 -4.19 -7.84 8.06
C ARG A 16 -3.27 -6.88 8.82
N TRP A 17 -3.55 -6.71 10.07
CA TRP A 17 -2.64 -6.02 10.97
C TRP A 17 -1.27 -6.67 11.02
N PHE A 18 -0.23 -5.82 11.24
CA PHE A 18 1.12 -6.30 11.53
C PHE A 18 1.15 -7.05 12.86
N ARG A 19 1.91 -8.14 12.88
CA ARG A 19 2.25 -8.93 14.05
C ARG A 19 3.75 -8.82 14.31
N GLU A 20 4.18 -9.17 15.51
CA GLU A 20 5.61 -9.20 15.84
C GLU A 20 6.39 -10.11 14.89
N ASP A 21 5.84 -11.27 14.56
CA ASP A 21 6.43 -12.26 13.65
C ASP A 21 6.58 -11.77 12.19
N ASP A 22 5.96 -10.66 11.82
CA ASP A 22 6.12 -10.05 10.50
C ASP A 22 7.44 -9.27 10.36
N PHE A 23 8.07 -8.91 11.48
CA PHE A 23 9.23 -8.03 11.46
C PHE A 23 10.38 -8.55 10.58
N PRO A 24 10.78 -9.83 10.61
CA PRO A 24 11.78 -10.35 9.69
C PRO A 24 11.39 -10.17 8.21
N GLY A 25 10.14 -10.41 7.86
CA GLY A 25 9.61 -10.19 6.51
C GLY A 25 9.60 -8.71 6.11
N TYR A 26 9.25 -7.83 7.04
CA TYR A 26 9.30 -6.38 6.86
C TYR A 26 10.74 -5.89 6.62
N VAL A 27 11.71 -6.35 7.42
CA VAL A 27 13.13 -6.04 7.27
C VAL A 27 13.63 -6.51 5.89
N ALA A 28 13.27 -7.71 5.46
CA ALA A 28 13.68 -8.23 4.14
C ALA A 28 13.21 -7.34 2.97
N ILE A 29 12.07 -6.66 3.11
CA ILE A 29 11.60 -5.66 2.13
C ILE A 29 12.36 -4.35 2.30
N ALA A 30 12.44 -3.84 3.53
CA ALA A 30 12.97 -2.51 3.83
C ALA A 30 14.49 -2.41 3.54
N THR A 31 15.23 -3.50 3.60
CA THR A 31 16.66 -3.55 3.30
C THR A 31 16.97 -3.89 1.84
N ASP A 32 15.97 -4.31 1.05
CA ASP A 32 16.17 -4.65 -0.38
C ASP A 32 16.26 -3.35 -1.22
N PRO A 33 17.41 -3.07 -1.86
CA PRO A 33 17.61 -1.84 -2.62
C PRO A 33 16.66 -1.72 -3.83
N GLU A 34 16.26 -2.82 -4.44
CA GLU A 34 15.32 -2.77 -5.58
C GLU A 34 13.88 -2.53 -5.10
N ALA A 35 13.46 -3.16 -3.99
CA ALA A 35 12.13 -2.94 -3.43
C ALA A 35 11.96 -1.49 -2.92
N MET A 36 13.03 -0.91 -2.37
CA MET A 36 13.02 0.43 -1.77
C MET A 36 13.48 1.55 -2.73
N LYS A 37 13.87 1.22 -3.95
CA LYS A 37 14.47 2.14 -4.93
C LYS A 37 13.73 3.46 -5.11
N PHE A 38 12.42 3.41 -5.17
CA PHE A 38 11.55 4.56 -5.43
C PHE A 38 10.92 5.16 -4.17
N ILE A 39 11.06 4.52 -3.01
CA ILE A 39 10.39 4.89 -1.75
C ILE A 39 11.36 5.23 -0.62
N GLY A 40 12.46 5.87 -0.93
CA GLY A 40 13.42 6.37 0.05
C GLY A 40 14.78 5.67 0.04
N GLY A 41 14.91 4.54 -0.64
CA GLY A 41 16.11 3.70 -0.61
C GLY A 41 16.10 2.67 0.54
N PRO A 42 17.09 1.76 0.57
CA PRO A 42 17.16 0.73 1.59
C PRO A 42 17.36 1.31 2.98
N GLN A 43 16.72 0.70 3.95
CA GLN A 43 16.72 1.11 5.35
C GLN A 43 17.60 0.19 6.19
N THR A 44 18.09 0.68 7.30
CA THR A 44 18.65 -0.15 8.38
C THR A 44 17.53 -0.91 9.10
N GLN A 45 17.88 -1.94 9.86
CA GLN A 45 16.90 -2.69 10.67
C GLN A 45 16.18 -1.78 11.67
N LEU A 46 16.86 -0.78 12.27
CA LEU A 46 16.25 0.16 13.19
C LEU A 46 15.26 1.11 12.49
N GLU A 47 15.58 1.56 11.29
CA GLU A 47 14.67 2.39 10.48
C GLU A 47 13.45 1.57 10.04
N ALA A 48 13.65 0.31 9.64
CA ALA A 48 12.56 -0.61 9.32
C ALA A 48 11.62 -0.83 10.51
N TRP A 49 12.18 -0.99 11.72
CA TRP A 49 11.37 -1.08 12.94
C TRP A 49 10.55 0.18 13.18
N ARG A 50 11.17 1.36 13.06
CA ARG A 50 10.47 2.65 13.23
C ARG A 50 9.36 2.83 12.19
N ALA A 51 9.62 2.44 10.93
CA ALA A 51 8.62 2.53 9.86
C ALA A 51 7.43 1.58 10.12
N MET A 52 7.69 0.35 10.55
CA MET A 52 6.63 -0.59 10.91
C MET A 52 5.81 -0.09 12.10
N ALA A 53 6.48 0.44 13.14
CA ALA A 53 5.81 1.05 14.29
C ALA A 53 4.96 2.27 13.89
N ALA A 54 5.44 3.11 12.95
CA ALA A 54 4.68 4.22 12.42
C ALA A 54 3.40 3.77 11.67
N HIS A 55 3.46 2.68 10.91
CA HIS A 55 2.27 2.10 10.28
C HIS A 55 1.23 1.63 11.32
N ILE A 56 1.68 1.01 12.40
CA ILE A 56 0.79 0.61 13.51
C ILE A 56 0.21 1.86 14.19
N GLY A 57 1.04 2.87 14.47
CA GLY A 57 0.60 4.14 15.05
C GLY A 57 -0.42 4.87 14.18
N HIS A 58 -0.26 4.84 12.86
CA HIS A 58 -1.20 5.46 11.93
C HIS A 58 -2.63 4.88 12.08
N TRP A 59 -2.77 3.58 12.26
CA TRP A 59 -4.05 2.93 12.56
C TRP A 59 -4.71 3.46 13.84
N TYR A 60 -3.92 3.67 14.89
CA TYR A 60 -4.41 4.20 16.16
C TYR A 60 -4.92 5.64 16.04
N PHE A 61 -4.23 6.48 15.27
CA PHE A 61 -4.59 7.88 15.12
C PHE A 61 -5.77 8.11 14.16
N PHE A 62 -5.84 7.34 13.10
CA PHE A 62 -6.74 7.63 11.98
C PHE A 62 -7.82 6.57 11.73
N GLY A 63 -7.74 5.39 12.35
CA GLY A 63 -8.69 4.29 12.15
C GLY A 63 -8.55 3.58 10.80
N TYR A 64 -7.50 3.87 10.04
CA TYR A 64 -7.11 3.20 8.80
C TYR A 64 -5.58 3.24 8.65
N GLY A 65 -5.02 2.43 7.77
CA GLY A 65 -3.56 2.41 7.59
C GLY A 65 -3.09 1.33 6.64
N VAL A 66 -1.80 1.04 6.75
CA VAL A 66 -1.13 0.01 5.96
C VAL A 66 -1.32 -1.35 6.60
N PHE A 67 -1.66 -2.35 5.80
CA PHE A 67 -1.77 -3.76 6.20
C PHE A 67 -0.47 -4.51 5.89
N ALA A 68 -0.16 -5.51 6.68
CA ALA A 68 0.70 -6.60 6.27
C ALA A 68 -0.05 -7.48 5.26
N VAL A 69 0.63 -7.89 4.21
CA VAL A 69 0.10 -8.79 3.19
C VAL A 69 0.65 -10.19 3.41
N GLU A 70 -0.23 -11.12 3.77
CA GLU A 70 0.09 -12.53 3.94
C GLU A 70 -0.34 -13.32 2.71
N GLU A 71 0.55 -14.16 2.18
CA GLU A 71 0.22 -15.12 1.13
C GLU A 71 -0.44 -16.35 1.75
N LYS A 72 -1.69 -16.67 1.38
CA LYS A 72 -2.47 -17.77 1.96
C LYS A 72 -1.79 -19.14 1.82
N LEU A 73 -1.10 -19.36 0.69
CA LEU A 73 -0.44 -20.64 0.41
C LEU A 73 0.69 -20.95 1.41
N THR A 74 1.43 -19.93 1.84
CA THR A 74 2.63 -20.11 2.67
C THR A 74 2.47 -19.62 4.10
N GLY A 75 1.42 -18.83 4.38
CA GLY A 75 1.23 -18.14 5.65
C GLY A 75 2.28 -17.06 5.95
N LYS A 76 3.10 -16.67 4.96
CA LYS A 76 4.19 -15.72 5.13
C LYS A 76 3.77 -14.31 4.74
N MET A 77 4.29 -13.33 5.47
CA MET A 77 4.21 -11.91 5.09
C MET A 77 5.08 -11.68 3.86
N ILE A 78 4.46 -11.22 2.77
CA ILE A 78 5.11 -10.98 1.48
C ILE A 78 5.15 -9.50 1.10
N GLY A 79 4.53 -8.63 1.88
CA GLY A 79 4.47 -7.22 1.54
C GLY A 79 3.62 -6.39 2.49
N ARG A 80 3.39 -5.17 2.06
CA ARG A 80 2.49 -4.23 2.70
C ARG A 80 1.66 -3.50 1.66
N ILE A 81 0.37 -3.34 1.93
CA ILE A 81 -0.58 -2.59 1.08
C ILE A 81 -1.52 -1.83 2.00
N GLY A 82 -1.89 -0.61 1.65
CA GLY A 82 -2.87 0.15 2.43
C GLY A 82 -2.68 1.65 2.33
N PHE A 83 -3.19 2.38 3.32
CA PHE A 83 -3.45 3.80 3.21
C PHE A 83 -2.54 4.65 4.10
N MET A 84 -2.15 5.80 3.56
CA MET A 84 -1.43 6.85 4.27
C MET A 84 -2.07 8.20 3.97
N ASN A 85 -2.25 9.03 5.01
CA ASN A 85 -2.60 10.43 4.88
C ASN A 85 -2.21 11.19 6.16
N PRO A 86 -0.93 11.18 6.55
CA PRO A 86 -0.48 11.98 7.68
C PRO A 86 -0.50 13.47 7.33
N PRO A 87 -0.41 14.38 8.32
CA PRO A 87 -0.32 15.81 8.07
C PRO A 87 0.77 16.17 7.05
N GLY A 88 0.41 16.95 6.03
CA GLY A 88 1.31 17.32 4.93
C GLY A 88 1.36 16.33 3.76
N TRP A 89 0.58 15.27 3.80
CA TRP A 89 0.45 14.36 2.66
C TRP A 89 -0.49 14.94 1.59
N PRO A 90 -0.30 14.63 0.30
CA PRO A 90 -1.10 15.23 -0.78
C PRO A 90 -2.56 14.75 -0.81
N GLY A 91 -2.88 13.66 -0.12
CA GLY A 91 -4.24 13.13 -0.07
C GLY A 91 -4.30 11.74 0.56
N PHE A 92 -5.46 11.09 0.47
CA PHE A 92 -5.68 9.73 0.94
C PHE A 92 -5.03 8.75 -0.03
N GLU A 93 -3.79 8.36 0.26
CA GLU A 93 -2.95 7.56 -0.63
C GLU A 93 -3.13 6.06 -0.37
N LEU A 94 -3.32 5.29 -1.43
CA LEU A 94 -3.16 3.85 -1.48
C LEU A 94 -1.75 3.51 -1.99
N GLY A 95 -0.97 2.81 -1.16
CA GLY A 95 0.38 2.38 -1.51
C GLY A 95 0.56 0.86 -1.44
N TRP A 96 1.53 0.33 -2.17
CA TRP A 96 1.90 -1.09 -2.16
C TRP A 96 3.41 -1.27 -2.27
N THR A 97 3.92 -2.23 -1.51
CA THR A 97 5.33 -2.66 -1.57
C THR A 97 5.38 -4.15 -1.26
N LEU A 98 5.94 -4.94 -2.17
CA LEU A 98 6.06 -6.39 -2.00
C LEU A 98 7.53 -6.81 -2.03
N ARG A 99 7.82 -7.95 -1.41
CA ARG A 99 9.10 -8.66 -1.55
C ARG A 99 9.36 -8.94 -3.02
N ARG A 100 10.62 -8.88 -3.42
CA ARG A 100 11.03 -9.06 -4.81
C ARG A 100 10.64 -10.43 -5.38
N ASP A 101 10.72 -11.50 -4.59
CA ASP A 101 10.32 -12.85 -4.96
C ASP A 101 8.82 -13.04 -5.16
N SER A 102 8.03 -12.03 -4.79
CA SER A 102 6.58 -11.99 -4.97
C SER A 102 6.14 -11.11 -6.15
N TRP A 103 7.11 -10.51 -6.87
CA TRP A 103 6.80 -9.69 -8.03
C TRP A 103 6.39 -10.54 -9.25
N GLY A 104 5.69 -9.91 -10.20
CA GLY A 104 5.26 -10.56 -11.44
C GLY A 104 4.09 -11.54 -11.29
N LYS A 105 3.62 -11.80 -10.06
CA LYS A 105 2.54 -12.75 -9.76
C LYS A 105 1.14 -12.10 -9.70
N GLY A 106 1.05 -10.78 -9.87
CA GLY A 106 -0.19 -10.01 -9.81
C GLY A 106 -0.65 -9.64 -8.39
N TYR A 107 0.08 -10.00 -7.35
CA TYR A 107 -0.29 -9.77 -5.95
C TYR A 107 -0.51 -8.29 -5.59
N ALA A 108 0.31 -7.39 -6.13
CA ALA A 108 0.13 -5.95 -5.89
C ALA A 108 -1.25 -5.47 -6.39
N THR A 109 -1.60 -5.83 -7.62
CA THR A 109 -2.90 -5.46 -8.21
C THR A 109 -4.07 -6.11 -7.46
N GLU A 110 -3.94 -7.39 -7.08
CA GLU A 110 -4.98 -8.13 -6.35
C GLU A 110 -5.24 -7.51 -4.97
N GLY A 111 -4.19 -7.32 -4.19
CA GLY A 111 -4.30 -6.75 -2.85
C GLY A 111 -4.73 -5.28 -2.85
N ALA A 112 -4.17 -4.47 -3.77
CA ALA A 112 -4.54 -3.05 -3.89
C ALA A 112 -6.00 -2.89 -4.36
N ARG A 113 -6.51 -3.76 -5.24
CA ARG A 113 -7.93 -3.76 -5.64
C ARG A 113 -8.86 -4.03 -4.46
N ARG A 114 -8.52 -5.00 -3.61
CA ARG A 114 -9.30 -5.29 -2.39
C ARG A 114 -9.23 -4.14 -1.37
N ALA A 115 -8.05 -3.51 -1.24
CA ALA A 115 -7.92 -2.32 -0.41
C ALA A 115 -8.73 -1.13 -0.97
N LEU A 116 -8.69 -0.89 -2.28
CA LEU A 116 -9.47 0.16 -2.94
C LEU A 116 -10.98 -0.03 -2.73
N GLU A 117 -11.47 -1.26 -2.84
CA GLU A 117 -12.85 -1.60 -2.51
C GLU A 117 -13.19 -1.22 -1.06
N TYR A 118 -12.34 -1.61 -0.10
CA TYR A 118 -12.49 -1.24 1.32
C TYR A 118 -12.53 0.28 1.53
N ALA A 119 -11.69 1.03 0.81
CA ALA A 119 -11.69 2.49 0.89
C ALA A 119 -13.05 3.09 0.51
N PHE A 120 -13.66 2.60 -0.56
CA PHE A 120 -14.91 3.15 -1.07
C PHE A 120 -16.15 2.62 -0.35
N THR A 121 -16.16 1.35 0.06
CA THR A 121 -17.35 0.71 0.65
C THR A 121 -17.44 0.85 2.18
N GLU A 122 -16.30 0.76 2.88
CA GLU A 122 -16.27 0.70 4.34
C GLU A 122 -15.71 1.99 4.96
N LEU A 123 -14.64 2.57 4.37
CA LEU A 123 -14.09 3.84 4.83
C LEU A 123 -14.80 5.07 4.26
N ASN A 124 -15.77 4.89 3.36
CA ASN A 124 -16.56 5.95 2.74
C ASN A 124 -15.72 7.07 2.11
N ARG A 125 -14.61 6.72 1.46
CA ARG A 125 -13.80 7.71 0.74
C ARG A 125 -14.44 8.05 -0.59
N ASP A 126 -14.34 9.31 -1.00
CA ASP A 126 -14.83 9.75 -2.31
C ASP A 126 -13.74 9.72 -3.38
N HIS A 127 -12.48 9.73 -2.95
CA HIS A 127 -11.32 9.77 -3.82
C HIS A 127 -10.11 9.09 -3.16
N VAL A 128 -9.32 8.39 -3.95
CA VAL A 128 -8.07 7.72 -3.56
C VAL A 128 -6.99 8.12 -4.53
N ILE A 129 -5.79 8.40 -4.04
CA ILE A 129 -4.61 8.71 -4.86
C ILE A 129 -3.53 7.65 -4.68
N SER A 130 -2.57 7.62 -5.61
CA SER A 130 -1.29 6.90 -5.49
C SER A 130 -0.15 7.82 -5.94
N CYS A 131 0.85 8.00 -5.08
CA CYS A 131 2.03 8.82 -5.36
C CYS A 131 3.13 7.93 -5.95
N ILE A 132 3.44 8.09 -7.23
CA ILE A 132 4.32 7.18 -7.95
C ILE A 132 5.49 7.94 -8.59
N ALA A 133 6.73 7.52 -8.28
CA ALA A 133 7.90 8.06 -8.97
C ALA A 133 7.79 7.81 -10.49
N PRO A 134 8.07 8.80 -11.36
CA PRO A 134 7.89 8.67 -12.81
C PRO A 134 8.64 7.49 -13.44
N ALA A 135 9.78 7.10 -12.86
CA ALA A 135 10.58 5.96 -13.32
C ALA A 135 10.06 4.59 -12.82
N ASN A 136 9.06 4.55 -11.93
CA ASN A 136 8.50 3.31 -11.37
C ASN A 136 7.40 2.73 -12.26
N VAL A 137 7.78 2.27 -13.45
CA VAL A 137 6.86 1.73 -14.46
C VAL A 137 6.02 0.57 -13.93
N ASN A 138 6.56 -0.23 -13.01
CA ASN A 138 5.81 -1.35 -12.43
C ASN A 138 4.64 -0.87 -11.56
N SER A 139 4.84 0.15 -10.73
CA SER A 139 3.75 0.74 -9.93
C SER A 139 2.75 1.50 -10.82
N ILE A 140 3.21 2.19 -11.86
CA ILE A 140 2.33 2.82 -12.85
C ILE A 140 1.36 1.79 -13.45
N ARG A 141 1.87 0.64 -13.89
CA ARG A 141 1.02 -0.44 -14.43
C ARG A 141 0.03 -1.01 -13.41
N VAL A 142 0.36 -0.99 -12.12
CA VAL A 142 -0.60 -1.39 -11.08
C VAL A 142 -1.70 -0.35 -10.96
N ALA A 143 -1.37 0.95 -10.85
CA ALA A 143 -2.34 2.05 -10.79
C ALA A 143 -3.31 2.03 -11.99
N GLU A 144 -2.79 1.89 -13.20
CA GLU A 144 -3.61 1.78 -14.42
C GLU A 144 -4.56 0.56 -14.40
N ARG A 145 -4.13 -0.59 -13.87
CA ARG A 145 -4.99 -1.78 -13.72
C ARG A 145 -6.05 -1.63 -12.62
N LEU A 146 -5.84 -0.71 -11.68
CA LEU A 146 -6.85 -0.32 -10.69
C LEU A 146 -7.85 0.68 -11.26
N GLY A 147 -7.55 1.23 -12.45
CA GLY A 147 -8.34 2.27 -13.10
C GLY A 147 -7.99 3.68 -12.67
N GLU A 148 -6.91 3.84 -11.93
CA GLU A 148 -6.38 5.16 -11.60
C GLU A 148 -5.83 5.85 -12.85
N LYS A 149 -5.96 7.16 -12.92
CA LYS A 149 -5.47 8.01 -14.00
C LYS A 149 -4.52 9.08 -13.45
N VAL A 150 -3.63 9.59 -14.29
CA VAL A 150 -2.78 10.71 -13.91
C VAL A 150 -3.65 11.95 -13.69
N GLU A 151 -3.57 12.54 -12.51
CA GLU A 151 -4.26 13.77 -12.13
C GLU A 151 -3.31 14.97 -12.05
N GLY A 152 -2.00 14.72 -12.00
CA GLY A 152 -0.99 15.76 -11.93
C GLY A 152 0.35 15.26 -11.40
N GLU A 153 1.14 16.20 -10.91
CA GLU A 153 2.43 15.96 -10.29
C GLU A 153 2.51 16.77 -8.97
N THR A 154 3.27 16.26 -8.02
CA THR A 154 3.55 16.97 -6.76
C THR A 154 4.92 16.60 -6.24
N GLU A 155 5.42 17.37 -5.28
CA GLU A 155 6.60 17.01 -4.51
C GLU A 155 6.18 16.27 -3.23
N LEU A 156 6.74 15.10 -3.01
CA LEU A 156 6.56 14.31 -1.79
C LEU A 156 7.91 13.93 -1.22
N LEU A 157 8.20 14.34 0.03
CA LEU A 157 9.46 14.08 0.71
C LEU A 157 10.70 14.49 -0.11
N GLY A 158 10.63 15.66 -0.79
CA GLY A 158 11.70 16.20 -1.62
C GLY A 158 11.90 15.51 -2.96
N LYS A 159 10.92 14.70 -3.40
CA LYS A 159 10.96 14.00 -4.69
C LYS A 159 9.72 14.34 -5.52
N ASN A 160 9.92 14.56 -6.82
CA ASN A 160 8.80 14.71 -7.74
C ASN A 160 8.12 13.37 -7.97
N VAL A 161 6.80 13.33 -7.84
CA VAL A 161 5.96 12.14 -8.03
C VAL A 161 4.75 12.47 -8.89
N LEU A 162 4.33 11.51 -9.70
CA LEU A 162 3.05 11.55 -10.39
C LEU A 162 1.94 11.26 -9.38
N LEU A 163 0.88 12.05 -9.41
CA LEU A 163 -0.37 11.75 -8.74
C LEU A 163 -1.26 10.94 -9.68
N TYR A 164 -1.44 9.68 -9.36
CA TYR A 164 -2.51 8.86 -9.91
C TYR A 164 -3.71 8.94 -8.98
N GLY A 165 -4.92 8.91 -9.54
CA GLY A 165 -6.12 8.97 -8.70
C GLY A 165 -7.32 8.31 -9.36
N ILE A 166 -8.32 8.01 -8.51
CA ILE A 166 -9.61 7.48 -8.91
C ILE A 166 -10.68 7.95 -7.93
N SER A 167 -11.79 8.44 -8.47
CA SER A 167 -12.98 8.75 -7.67
C SER A 167 -13.85 7.51 -7.44
N ARG A 168 -14.69 7.56 -6.39
CA ARG A 168 -15.71 6.53 -6.14
C ARG A 168 -16.59 6.28 -7.37
N THR A 169 -17.05 7.32 -8.02
CA THR A 169 -17.92 7.24 -9.20
C THR A 169 -17.23 6.52 -10.36
N GLU A 170 -15.96 6.81 -10.62
CA GLU A 170 -15.19 6.11 -11.65
C GLU A 170 -15.01 4.63 -11.31
N TRP A 171 -14.71 4.32 -10.05
CA TRP A 171 -14.55 2.95 -9.58
C TRP A 171 -15.85 2.14 -9.69
N GLU A 172 -17.00 2.72 -9.32
CA GLU A 172 -18.30 2.08 -9.45
C GLU A 172 -18.65 1.75 -10.91
N THR A 173 -18.27 2.66 -11.83
CA THR A 173 -18.52 2.47 -13.27
C THR A 173 -17.70 1.31 -13.87
N GLN A 174 -16.56 0.94 -13.27
CA GLN A 174 -15.73 -0.18 -13.72
C GLN A 174 -16.28 -1.56 -13.31
N LYS A 175 -17.24 -1.60 -12.38
CA LYS A 175 -17.86 -2.85 -11.89
C LYS A 175 -19.04 -3.33 -12.75
N ILE A 176 -19.45 -2.54 -13.76
CA ILE A 176 -20.50 -2.86 -14.71
C ILE A 176 -19.88 -3.48 -15.96
#